data_62d540a6aba399cfa448a1f0237d1cf4
#
_entry.id   62d540a6aba399cfa448a1f0237d1cf4
#
_cell.length_a   1.000
_cell.length_b   1.000
_cell.length_c   1.000
_cell.angle_alpha   90.00
_cell.angle_beta   90.00
_cell.angle_gamma   90.00
#
_symmetry.space_group_name_H-M   'P 1'
#
loop_
_entity.id
_entity.type
_entity.pdbx_description
1 polymer ?
#
loop_
_entity_poly.entity_id
_entity_poly.type
_entity_poly.pdbx_seq_one_letter_code
_entity_poly.pdbx_strand_id
1 'polypeptide(L)'
;MRRFLLARDFLDSRDELPITVDEHESAAEAFATISEIVLLEERFDALTSNFLDFEKSMMANLLEFNHVGIQEGMHQMNVRRQLNRLLTNTMSSAKGYVDHLPRTCNRVFGDTVHGGEEFKGLLRTSYDSVLGYRIFEALRNHSQHFGFPIQSIEYGLNMDGEFPKM
;
A
#
# COMPACT_ATOMS: atom_id res chain seq x y z
N MET A 1 -21.35 -40.57 -9.64
CA MET A 1 -20.41 -40.33 -8.53
C MET A 1 -19.24 -39.52 -9.09
N ARG A 2 -19.04 -38.29 -8.64
CA ARG A 2 -17.89 -37.47 -9.09
C ARG A 2 -16.62 -38.03 -8.44
N ARG A 3 -15.57 -38.22 -9.22
CA ARG A 3 -14.24 -38.59 -8.70
C ARG A 3 -13.36 -37.38 -8.77
N PHE A 4 -12.66 -37.06 -7.69
CA PHE A 4 -11.66 -36.04 -7.61
C PHE A 4 -10.29 -36.70 -7.59
N LEU A 5 -9.34 -36.12 -8.36
CA LEU A 5 -7.97 -36.61 -8.46
C LEU A 5 -7.04 -35.41 -8.18
N LEU A 6 -6.09 -35.61 -7.29
CA LEU A 6 -4.97 -34.69 -7.14
C LEU A 6 -3.91 -35.13 -8.14
N ALA A 7 -3.61 -34.29 -9.14
CA ALA A 7 -2.59 -34.58 -10.13
C ALA A 7 -1.36 -33.70 -9.90
N ARG A 8 -0.18 -34.35 -9.89
CA ARG A 8 1.09 -33.63 -9.95
C ARG A 8 1.52 -33.61 -11.42
N ASP A 9 1.45 -32.44 -12.05
CA ASP A 9 1.92 -32.20 -13.40
C ASP A 9 3.35 -31.67 -13.35
N PHE A 10 4.35 -32.56 -13.44
CA PHE A 10 5.75 -32.18 -13.49
C PHE A 10 6.42 -32.96 -14.62
N LEU A 11 6.81 -32.23 -15.68
CA LEU A 11 7.68 -32.73 -16.77
C LEU A 11 7.62 -34.26 -16.99
N ASP A 12 6.58 -34.76 -17.68
CA ASP A 12 6.40 -36.16 -18.12
C ASP A 12 5.89 -37.21 -17.09
N SER A 13 5.63 -36.91 -15.84
CA SER A 13 4.98 -37.86 -14.93
C SER A 13 3.67 -37.29 -14.39
N ARG A 14 2.55 -37.95 -14.65
CA ARG A 14 1.25 -37.69 -14.02
C ARG A 14 1.04 -38.71 -12.91
N ASP A 15 1.39 -38.31 -11.69
CA ASP A 15 0.98 -39.08 -10.52
C ASP A 15 -0.42 -38.60 -10.11
N GLU A 16 -1.38 -39.49 -10.18
CA GLU A 16 -2.77 -39.21 -9.79
C GLU A 16 -3.07 -39.90 -8.46
N LEU A 17 -3.52 -39.14 -7.48
CA LEU A 17 -3.96 -39.67 -6.20
C LEU A 17 -5.48 -39.43 -6.06
N PRO A 18 -6.27 -40.51 -5.87
CA PRO A 18 -7.70 -40.33 -5.61
C PRO A 18 -7.91 -39.64 -4.25
N ILE A 19 -8.73 -38.59 -4.22
CA ILE A 19 -9.11 -37.89 -3.01
C ILE A 19 -10.63 -37.96 -2.81
N THR A 20 -11.05 -37.88 -1.57
CA THR A 20 -12.46 -37.81 -1.19
C THR A 20 -13.04 -36.43 -1.51
N VAL A 21 -14.38 -36.31 -1.47
CA VAL A 21 -15.06 -35.02 -1.63
C VAL A 21 -14.64 -34.06 -0.53
N ASP A 22 -14.59 -34.53 0.71
CA ASP A 22 -14.26 -33.72 1.88
C ASP A 22 -12.81 -33.20 1.82
N GLU A 23 -11.88 -34.04 1.37
CA GLU A 23 -10.47 -33.60 1.16
C GLU A 23 -10.37 -32.55 0.04
N HIS A 24 -11.15 -32.71 -1.03
CA HIS A 24 -11.19 -31.71 -2.10
C HIS A 24 -11.77 -30.38 -1.62
N GLU A 25 -12.88 -30.41 -0.90
CA GLU A 25 -13.54 -29.20 -0.36
C GLU A 25 -12.63 -28.49 0.65
N SER A 26 -12.00 -29.25 1.55
CA SER A 26 -11.03 -28.70 2.52
C SER A 26 -9.81 -28.08 1.83
N ALA A 27 -9.27 -28.71 0.80
CA ALA A 27 -8.15 -28.14 0.04
C ALA A 27 -8.57 -26.88 -0.73
N ALA A 28 -9.77 -26.85 -1.31
CA ALA A 28 -10.29 -25.69 -2.00
C ALA A 28 -10.52 -24.48 -1.05
N GLU A 29 -11.02 -24.74 0.16
CA GLU A 29 -11.20 -23.72 1.19
C GLU A 29 -9.84 -23.18 1.68
N ALA A 30 -8.89 -24.07 1.95
CA ALA A 30 -7.54 -23.68 2.33
C ALA A 30 -6.87 -22.83 1.24
N PHE A 31 -7.00 -23.23 -0.04
CA PHE A 31 -6.47 -22.46 -1.16
C PHE A 31 -7.12 -21.08 -1.27
N ALA A 32 -8.43 -20.97 -1.09
CA ALA A 32 -9.12 -19.70 -1.11
C ALA A 32 -8.64 -18.77 0.03
N THR A 33 -8.46 -19.33 1.22
CA THR A 33 -7.94 -18.60 2.39
C THR A 33 -6.51 -18.08 2.15
N ILE A 34 -5.62 -18.95 1.66
CA ILE A 34 -4.24 -18.57 1.32
C ILE A 34 -4.23 -17.47 0.25
N SER A 35 -5.08 -17.61 -0.78
CA SER A 35 -5.16 -16.62 -1.86
C SER A 35 -5.59 -15.24 -1.35
N GLU A 36 -6.52 -15.16 -0.41
CA GLU A 36 -6.94 -13.89 0.22
C GLU A 36 -5.80 -13.25 1.03
N ILE A 37 -5.01 -14.06 1.74
CA ILE A 37 -3.85 -13.58 2.50
C ILE A 37 -2.78 -13.05 1.54
N VAL A 38 -2.46 -13.79 0.48
CA VAL A 38 -1.48 -13.36 -0.54
C VAL A 38 -1.89 -12.04 -1.19
N LEU A 39 -3.18 -11.88 -1.54
CA LEU A 39 -3.69 -10.62 -2.09
C LEU A 39 -3.56 -9.45 -1.10
N LEU A 40 -3.66 -9.69 0.20
CA LEU A 40 -3.46 -8.67 1.22
C LEU A 40 -1.98 -8.28 1.34
N GLU A 41 -1.07 -9.27 1.32
CA GLU A 41 0.38 -9.03 1.30
C GLU A 41 0.80 -8.22 0.06
N GLU A 42 0.30 -8.57 -1.13
CA GLU A 42 0.56 -7.80 -2.35
C GLU A 42 0.13 -6.34 -2.25
N ARG A 43 -0.98 -6.06 -1.55
CA ARG A 43 -1.43 -4.67 -1.29
C ARG A 43 -0.50 -3.94 -0.33
N PHE A 44 0.00 -4.63 0.69
CA PHE A 44 0.96 -4.08 1.62
C PHE A 44 2.30 -3.78 0.93
N ASP A 45 2.77 -4.71 0.09
CA ASP A 45 3.97 -4.52 -0.73
C ASP A 45 3.82 -3.34 -1.70
N ALA A 46 2.64 -3.19 -2.32
CA ALA A 46 2.36 -2.04 -3.17
C ALA A 46 2.39 -0.71 -2.41
N LEU A 47 1.85 -0.69 -1.18
CA LEU A 47 1.91 0.49 -0.31
C LEU A 47 3.35 0.84 0.04
N THR A 48 4.12 -0.14 0.52
CA THR A 48 5.51 0.05 0.96
C THR A 48 6.40 0.48 -0.21
N SER A 49 6.25 -0.15 -1.37
CA SER A 49 7.01 0.18 -2.57
C SER A 49 6.72 1.61 -3.05
N ASN A 50 5.44 2.00 -3.12
CA ASN A 50 5.05 3.36 -3.52
C ASN A 50 5.58 4.42 -2.54
N PHE A 51 5.55 4.14 -1.24
CA PHE A 51 6.10 5.04 -0.23
C PHE A 51 7.61 5.18 -0.36
N LEU A 52 8.34 4.07 -0.49
CA LEU A 52 9.78 4.08 -0.70
C LEU A 52 10.19 4.79 -1.99
N ASP A 53 9.43 4.65 -3.06
CA ASP A 53 9.69 5.36 -4.32
C ASP A 53 9.49 6.87 -4.16
N PHE A 54 8.48 7.29 -3.38
CA PHE A 54 8.29 8.70 -3.05
C PHE A 54 9.47 9.25 -2.24
N GLU A 55 9.90 8.56 -1.18
CA GLU A 55 11.05 8.97 -0.36
C GLU A 55 12.35 9.01 -1.16
N LYS A 56 12.64 7.98 -1.93
CA LYS A 56 13.83 7.94 -2.82
C LYS A 56 13.84 9.12 -3.80
N SER A 57 12.68 9.42 -4.38
CA SER A 57 12.56 10.56 -5.30
C SER A 57 12.80 11.90 -4.59
N MET A 58 12.28 12.08 -3.38
CA MET A 58 12.56 13.29 -2.58
C MET A 58 14.05 13.43 -2.27
N MET A 59 14.68 12.33 -1.79
CA MET A 59 16.11 12.34 -1.46
C MET A 59 16.98 12.57 -2.68
N ALA A 60 16.67 11.97 -3.83
CA ALA A 60 17.40 12.18 -5.07
C ALA A 60 17.34 13.65 -5.52
N ASN A 61 16.17 14.28 -5.47
CA ASN A 61 16.00 15.69 -5.81
C ASN A 61 16.74 16.62 -4.82
N LEU A 62 16.77 16.28 -3.54
CA LEU A 62 17.52 17.03 -2.54
C LEU A 62 19.03 16.95 -2.79
N LEU A 63 19.55 15.76 -3.10
CA LEU A 63 20.96 15.56 -3.44
C LEU A 63 21.34 16.30 -4.73
N GLU A 64 20.49 16.25 -5.75
CA GLU A 64 20.70 16.98 -6.99
C GLU A 64 20.75 18.49 -6.73
N PHE A 65 19.82 19.02 -5.93
CA PHE A 65 19.83 20.42 -5.51
C PHE A 65 21.14 20.81 -4.80
N ASN A 66 21.64 19.98 -3.90
CA ASN A 66 22.88 20.24 -3.17
C ASN A 66 24.14 20.23 -4.08
N HIS A 67 24.13 19.45 -5.18
CA HIS A 67 25.26 19.34 -6.09
C HIS A 67 25.22 20.35 -7.23
N VAL A 68 24.07 20.61 -7.79
CA VAL A 68 23.91 21.39 -9.02
C VAL A 68 23.34 22.79 -8.74
N GLY A 69 22.73 22.96 -7.56
CA GLY A 69 22.03 24.18 -7.19
C GLY A 69 20.59 24.25 -7.74
N ILE A 70 20.00 25.44 -7.65
CA ILE A 70 18.62 25.67 -8.10
C ILE A 70 18.58 25.59 -9.62
N GLN A 71 17.86 24.61 -10.15
CA GLN A 71 17.49 24.54 -11.53
C GLN A 71 16.09 25.16 -11.69
N GLU A 72 15.97 26.20 -12.49
CA GLU A 72 14.73 26.95 -12.65
C GLU A 72 13.79 26.37 -13.71
N GLY A 73 12.52 26.73 -13.61
CA GLY A 73 11.52 26.53 -14.65
C GLY A 73 11.07 25.08 -14.86
N MET A 74 11.43 24.51 -16.00
CA MET A 74 10.93 23.20 -16.45
C MET A 74 11.34 22.05 -15.52
N HIS A 75 12.56 22.12 -14.93
CA HIS A 75 13.04 21.09 -14.02
C HIS A 75 12.18 21.03 -12.74
N GLN A 76 11.96 22.17 -12.07
CA GLN A 76 11.12 22.23 -10.86
C GLN A 76 9.69 21.75 -11.14
N MET A 77 9.15 22.07 -12.32
CA MET A 77 7.83 21.60 -12.72
C MET A 77 7.80 20.08 -12.90
N ASN A 78 8.84 19.48 -13.46
CA ASN A 78 8.96 18.04 -13.63
C ASN A 78 9.10 17.33 -12.27
N VAL A 79 9.93 17.84 -11.37
CA VAL A 79 10.08 17.33 -10.00
C VAL A 79 8.73 17.37 -9.27
N ARG A 80 8.03 18.49 -9.30
CA ARG A 80 6.69 18.60 -8.70
C ARG A 80 5.70 17.59 -9.25
N ARG A 81 5.67 17.42 -10.57
CA ARG A 81 4.79 16.41 -11.23
C ARG A 81 5.13 15.00 -10.79
N GLN A 82 6.41 14.67 -10.72
CA GLN A 82 6.89 13.36 -10.28
C GLN A 82 6.49 13.09 -8.82
N LEU A 83 6.77 14.01 -7.91
CA LEU A 83 6.44 13.88 -6.50
C LEU A 83 4.91 13.78 -6.28
N ASN A 84 4.13 14.58 -6.99
CA ASN A 84 2.67 14.48 -6.93
C ASN A 84 2.16 13.10 -7.38
N ARG A 85 2.70 12.56 -8.47
CA ARG A 85 2.35 11.22 -8.95
C ARG A 85 2.66 10.15 -7.91
N LEU A 86 3.87 10.18 -7.34
CA LEU A 86 4.33 9.19 -6.35
C LEU A 86 3.53 9.30 -5.04
N LEU A 87 3.27 10.52 -4.56
CA LEU A 87 2.45 10.74 -3.38
C LEU A 87 1.00 10.26 -3.59
N THR A 88 0.42 10.53 -4.76
CA THR A 88 -0.93 10.05 -5.11
C THR A 88 -0.98 8.52 -5.16
N ASN A 89 0.05 7.86 -5.71
CA ASN A 89 0.14 6.41 -5.72
C ASN A 89 0.22 5.85 -4.29
N THR A 90 1.05 6.45 -3.43
CA THR A 90 1.16 6.08 -2.01
C THR A 90 -0.19 6.21 -1.29
N MET A 91 -0.88 7.34 -1.46
CA MET A 91 -2.19 7.57 -0.85
C MET A 91 -3.24 6.56 -1.34
N SER A 92 -3.22 6.23 -2.62
CA SER A 92 -4.16 5.28 -3.22
C SER A 92 -3.91 3.85 -2.74
N SER A 93 -2.65 3.40 -2.68
CA SER A 93 -2.29 2.07 -2.19
C SER A 93 -2.55 1.92 -0.69
N ALA A 94 -2.27 2.95 0.12
CA ALA A 94 -2.59 2.96 1.55
C ALA A 94 -4.10 2.80 1.79
N LYS A 95 -4.91 3.57 1.07
CA LYS A 95 -6.37 3.46 1.17
C LYS A 95 -6.86 2.10 0.71
N GLY A 96 -6.32 1.59 -0.41
CA GLY A 96 -6.64 0.26 -0.89
C GLY A 96 -6.34 -0.83 0.16
N TYR A 97 -5.19 -0.76 0.82
CA TYR A 97 -4.83 -1.68 1.90
C TYR A 97 -5.81 -1.58 3.09
N VAL A 98 -6.01 -0.37 3.61
CA VAL A 98 -6.89 -0.10 4.76
C VAL A 98 -8.34 -0.54 4.52
N ASP A 99 -8.88 -0.32 3.32
CA ASP A 99 -10.28 -0.67 2.99
C ASP A 99 -10.48 -2.19 2.82
N HIS A 100 -9.43 -2.91 2.40
CA HIS A 100 -9.53 -4.35 2.17
C HIS A 100 -9.24 -5.19 3.43
N LEU A 101 -8.37 -4.72 4.31
CA LEU A 101 -7.93 -5.47 5.48
C LEU A 101 -9.06 -5.97 6.39
N PRO A 102 -10.06 -5.16 6.78
CA PRO A 102 -11.17 -5.65 7.63
C PRO A 102 -11.97 -6.77 6.97
N ARG A 103 -12.17 -6.67 5.66
CA ARG A 103 -12.92 -7.66 4.88
C ARG A 103 -12.15 -8.98 4.78
N THR A 104 -10.84 -8.91 4.53
CA THR A 104 -9.97 -10.09 4.50
C THR A 104 -9.88 -10.74 5.87
N CYS A 105 -9.74 -9.96 6.95
CA CYS A 105 -9.77 -10.50 8.31
C CYS A 105 -11.05 -11.28 8.61
N ASN A 106 -12.22 -10.72 8.29
CA ASN A 106 -13.48 -11.39 8.50
C ASN A 106 -13.60 -12.68 7.67
N ARG A 107 -13.08 -12.69 6.45
CA ARG A 107 -13.14 -13.88 5.58
C ARG A 107 -12.20 -14.99 6.05
N VAL A 108 -10.99 -14.64 6.49
CA VAL A 108 -9.94 -15.60 6.91
C VAL A 108 -10.23 -16.18 8.28
N PHE A 109 -10.65 -15.35 9.24
CA PHE A 109 -10.86 -15.75 10.63
C PHE A 109 -12.32 -16.06 10.98
N GLY A 110 -13.25 -15.79 10.06
CA GLY A 110 -14.69 -15.97 10.27
C GLY A 110 -15.25 -15.02 11.34
N ASP A 111 -16.53 -15.23 11.66
CA ASP A 111 -17.24 -14.39 12.64
C ASP A 111 -16.82 -14.61 14.10
N THR A 112 -16.03 -15.64 14.37
CA THR A 112 -15.56 -15.99 15.72
C THR A 112 -14.45 -15.08 16.26
N VAL A 113 -13.70 -14.48 15.36
CA VAL A 113 -12.67 -13.49 15.69
C VAL A 113 -13.12 -12.17 15.09
N HIS A 114 -13.54 -11.22 15.91
CA HIS A 114 -14.00 -9.89 15.47
C HIS A 114 -12.87 -9.03 14.87
N GLY A 115 -11.89 -9.65 14.20
CA GLY A 115 -10.67 -9.01 13.71
C GLY A 115 -10.92 -7.80 12.80
N GLY A 116 -11.98 -7.85 11.98
CA GLY A 116 -12.37 -6.70 11.16
C GLY A 116 -12.88 -5.52 11.98
N GLU A 117 -13.62 -5.73 13.04
CA GLU A 117 -14.12 -4.66 13.93
C GLU A 117 -13.01 -4.12 14.84
N GLU A 118 -12.13 -4.98 15.35
CA GLU A 118 -10.94 -4.59 16.09
C GLU A 118 -10.04 -3.68 15.24
N PHE A 119 -9.82 -4.06 13.98
CA PHE A 119 -9.03 -3.24 13.06
C PHE A 119 -9.68 -1.88 12.80
N LYS A 120 -11.00 -1.82 12.60
CA LYS A 120 -11.72 -0.55 12.48
C LYS A 120 -11.58 0.31 13.74
N GLY A 121 -11.58 -0.32 14.92
CA GLY A 121 -11.30 0.34 16.19
C GLY A 121 -9.90 0.96 16.23
N LEU A 122 -8.88 0.21 15.80
CA LEU A 122 -7.50 0.70 15.70
C LEU A 122 -7.38 1.87 14.72
N LEU A 123 -8.05 1.82 13.57
CA LEU A 123 -8.06 2.92 12.61
C LEU A 123 -8.66 4.20 13.20
N ARG A 124 -9.78 4.11 13.94
CA ARG A 124 -10.39 5.26 14.63
C ARG A 124 -9.44 5.84 15.67
N THR A 125 -8.85 4.98 16.50
CA THR A 125 -7.85 5.40 17.51
C THR A 125 -6.64 6.07 16.85
N SER A 126 -6.15 5.52 15.73
CA SER A 126 -5.04 6.12 14.98
C SER A 126 -5.43 7.48 14.40
N TYR A 127 -6.65 7.62 13.87
CA TYR A 127 -7.14 8.91 13.37
C TYR A 127 -7.20 9.96 14.48
N ASP A 128 -7.65 9.60 15.67
CA ASP A 128 -7.79 10.52 16.80
C ASP A 128 -6.43 10.91 17.41
N SER A 129 -5.49 9.98 17.49
CA SER A 129 -4.22 10.13 18.21
C SER A 129 -3.03 10.52 17.33
N VAL A 130 -3.03 10.19 16.04
CA VAL A 130 -1.88 10.39 15.14
C VAL A 130 -2.14 11.52 14.17
N LEU A 131 -1.50 12.67 14.39
CA LEU A 131 -1.64 13.84 13.51
C LEU A 131 -1.28 13.51 12.04
N GLY A 132 -0.21 12.74 11.83
CA GLY A 132 0.22 12.33 10.48
C GLY A 132 -0.85 11.56 9.73
N TYR A 133 -1.61 10.70 10.41
CA TYR A 133 -2.71 9.95 9.79
C TYR A 133 -3.85 10.90 9.35
N ARG A 134 -4.21 11.90 10.17
CA ARG A 134 -5.20 12.92 9.80
C ARG A 134 -4.77 13.78 8.62
N ILE A 135 -3.48 14.19 8.62
CA ILE A 135 -2.90 14.95 7.49
C ILE A 135 -2.97 14.11 6.21
N PHE A 136 -2.60 12.85 6.29
CA PHE A 136 -2.63 11.94 5.15
C PHE A 136 -4.05 11.77 4.57
N GLU A 137 -5.06 11.57 5.40
CA GLU A 137 -6.47 11.50 4.97
C GLU A 137 -6.95 12.82 4.37
N ALA A 138 -6.57 13.96 4.95
CA ALA A 138 -6.90 15.28 4.43
C ALA A 138 -6.25 15.53 3.05
N LEU A 139 -4.97 15.20 2.89
CA LEU A 139 -4.25 15.30 1.61
C LEU A 139 -4.87 14.40 0.53
N ARG A 140 -5.24 13.19 0.92
CA ARG A 140 -5.91 12.27 0.01
C ARG A 140 -7.25 12.83 -0.47
N ASN A 141 -8.08 13.33 0.43
CA ASN A 141 -9.36 13.94 0.08
C ASN A 141 -9.16 15.18 -0.81
N HIS A 142 -8.18 16.01 -0.49
CA HIS A 142 -7.82 17.15 -1.34
C HIS A 142 -7.40 16.69 -2.75
N SER A 143 -6.55 15.67 -2.83
CA SER A 143 -6.06 15.12 -4.10
C SER A 143 -7.19 14.59 -4.99
N GLN A 144 -8.24 14.02 -4.39
CA GLN A 144 -9.37 13.47 -5.14
C GLN A 144 -10.37 14.53 -5.63
N HIS A 145 -10.51 15.63 -4.92
CA HIS A 145 -11.60 16.57 -5.17
C HIS A 145 -11.13 17.94 -5.68
N PHE A 146 -9.90 18.36 -5.37
CA PHE A 146 -9.44 19.73 -5.61
C PHE A 146 -8.17 19.83 -6.44
N GLY A 147 -7.35 18.80 -6.52
CA GLY A 147 -6.13 18.81 -7.30
C GLY A 147 -4.91 18.24 -6.58
N PHE A 148 -3.74 18.44 -7.17
CA PHE A 148 -2.52 17.87 -6.62
C PHE A 148 -2.13 18.50 -5.29
N PRO A 149 -1.69 17.69 -4.30
CA PRO A 149 -1.36 18.18 -2.96
C PRO A 149 -0.11 19.04 -2.90
N ILE A 150 0.90 18.77 -3.76
CA ILE A 150 2.15 19.55 -3.80
C ILE A 150 1.98 20.67 -4.82
N GLN A 151 1.87 21.91 -4.36
CA GLN A 151 1.69 23.09 -5.18
C GLN A 151 3.02 23.77 -5.52
N SER A 152 3.96 23.80 -4.58
CA SER A 152 5.30 24.38 -4.76
C SER A 152 6.36 23.50 -4.11
N ILE A 153 7.60 23.68 -4.55
CA ILE A 153 8.79 23.07 -3.94
C ILE A 153 9.74 24.21 -3.65
N GLU A 154 10.11 24.34 -2.38
CA GLU A 154 11.08 25.35 -1.94
C GLU A 154 12.31 24.65 -1.38
N TYR A 155 13.48 25.03 -1.85
CA TYR A 155 14.74 24.54 -1.35
C TYR A 155 15.35 25.61 -0.44
N GLY A 156 15.53 25.28 0.84
CA GLY A 156 16.21 26.14 1.81
C GLY A 156 17.54 25.54 2.20
N LEU A 157 18.64 26.28 2.01
CA LEU A 157 19.91 26.02 2.66
C LEU A 157 19.90 26.76 4.00
N ASN A 158 19.73 26.02 5.08
CA ASN A 158 19.83 26.61 6.41
C ASN A 158 21.31 26.60 6.84
N MET A 159 21.98 27.72 6.67
CA MET A 159 23.40 27.88 7.03
C MET A 159 23.61 27.89 8.55
N ASP A 160 22.56 28.10 9.34
CA ASP A 160 22.62 28.29 10.79
C ASP A 160 22.08 27.10 11.61
N GLY A 161 21.69 25.98 10.96
CA GLY A 161 21.22 24.77 11.66
C GLY A 161 19.83 24.89 12.30
N GLU A 162 19.14 26.01 12.17
CA GLU A 162 17.75 26.17 12.61
C GLU A 162 16.79 25.92 11.45
N PHE A 163 15.87 24.98 11.62
CA PHE A 163 14.79 24.76 10.64
C PHE A 163 13.90 26.00 10.60
N PRO A 164 13.40 26.39 9.41
CA PRO A 164 12.43 27.47 9.32
C PRO A 164 11.22 27.14 10.20
N LYS A 165 10.88 28.04 11.11
CA LYS A 165 9.65 27.92 11.91
C LYS A 165 8.46 28.06 10.96
N MET A 166 7.67 26.97 10.83
CA MET A 166 6.40 27.01 10.14
C MET A 166 5.39 27.87 10.88
#